data_ea33459f7683b4a074b3542835aeacef
#
_entry.id   ea33459f7683b4a074b3542835aeacef
#
_cell.length_a   1.000
_cell.length_b   1.000
_cell.length_c   1.000
_cell.angle_alpha   90.00
_cell.angle_beta   90.00
_cell.angle_gamma   90.00
#
_symmetry.space_group_name_H-M   'P 1'
#
loop_
_entity.id
_entity.type
_entity.pdbx_description
1 polymer ?
#
loop_
_entity_poly.entity_id
_entity_poly.type
_entity_poly.pdbx_seq_one_letter_code
_entity_poly.pdbx_strand_id
1 'polypeptide(L)'
;MNVRLLTLLFLLPQPALAGPPQVLPGQALFQKNCVRCHGANGKKGANGAHDLTKSNLNAFGRTYLVTNGMGKMPAFGKMLTPEQVQQVVAYSLTLK
;
A
#
# COMPACT_ATOMS: atom_id res chain seq x y z
N MET A 1 -34.16 22.16 52.60
CA MET A 1 -33.32 22.72 51.55
C MET A 1 -32.56 21.57 50.90
N ASN A 2 -33.03 21.10 49.77
CA ASN A 2 -32.37 19.97 49.09
C ASN A 2 -31.28 20.54 48.16
N VAL A 3 -30.03 20.40 48.60
CA VAL A 3 -28.88 20.70 47.77
C VAL A 3 -28.73 19.52 46.78
N ARG A 4 -29.17 19.72 45.54
CA ARG A 4 -28.87 18.77 44.48
C ARG A 4 -27.41 19.00 44.07
N LEU A 5 -26.54 18.09 44.50
CA LEU A 5 -25.18 18.00 43.97
C LEU A 5 -25.30 17.62 42.48
N LEU A 6 -25.11 18.60 41.59
CA LEU A 6 -24.84 18.32 40.18
C LEU A 6 -23.42 17.75 40.12
N THR A 7 -23.32 16.42 40.05
CA THR A 7 -22.07 15.78 39.65
C THR A 7 -21.81 16.12 38.19
N LEU A 8 -20.95 17.12 37.93
CA LEU A 8 -20.43 17.37 36.60
C LEU A 8 -19.52 16.18 36.25
N LEU A 9 -20.05 15.33 35.37
CA LEU A 9 -19.26 14.24 34.78
C LEU A 9 -18.29 14.90 33.78
N PHE A 10 -17.04 15.10 34.18
CA PHE A 10 -15.98 15.49 33.27
C PHE A 10 -15.65 14.29 32.35
N LEU A 11 -16.17 14.35 31.13
CA LEU A 11 -15.69 13.48 30.04
C LEU A 11 -14.27 13.93 29.68
N LEU A 12 -13.27 13.27 30.26
CA LEU A 12 -11.88 13.43 29.83
C LEU A 12 -11.76 12.88 28.41
N PRO A 13 -11.11 13.67 27.49
CA PRO A 13 -10.81 13.14 26.17
C PRO A 13 -9.93 11.90 26.33
N GLN A 14 -10.43 10.75 25.94
CA GLN A 14 -9.64 9.52 25.97
C GLN A 14 -8.65 9.55 24.82
N PRO A 15 -7.35 9.21 25.05
CA PRO A 15 -6.41 9.07 23.94
C PRO A 15 -6.96 7.98 23.00
N ALA A 16 -7.04 8.32 21.72
CA ALA A 16 -7.40 7.33 20.72
C ALA A 16 -6.40 6.18 20.82
N LEU A 17 -6.88 4.98 21.12
CA LEU A 17 -6.06 3.77 21.04
C LEU A 17 -5.62 3.64 19.58
N ALA A 18 -4.32 3.77 19.34
CA ALA A 18 -3.77 3.43 18.05
C ALA A 18 -4.13 1.97 17.78
N GLY A 19 -4.93 1.71 16.75
CA GLY A 19 -5.23 0.36 16.30
C GLY A 19 -3.95 -0.37 15.89
N PRO A 20 -4.01 -1.71 15.67
CA PRO A 20 -2.86 -2.45 15.16
C PRO A 20 -2.35 -1.81 13.85
N PRO A 21 -1.02 -1.86 13.58
CA PRO A 21 -0.48 -1.30 12.35
C PRO A 21 -1.22 -1.91 11.16
N GLN A 22 -1.88 -1.05 10.39
CA GLN A 22 -2.60 -1.48 9.20
C GLN A 22 -1.65 -1.52 8.02
N VAL A 23 -1.65 -2.66 7.31
CA VAL A 23 -0.98 -2.77 6.03
C VAL A 23 -1.70 -1.87 5.03
N LEU A 24 -0.96 -0.97 4.37
CA LEU A 24 -1.51 -0.14 3.32
C LEU A 24 -2.11 -1.02 2.21
N PRO A 25 -3.25 -0.63 1.59
CA PRO A 25 -3.88 -1.45 0.53
C PRO A 25 -2.92 -1.83 -0.59
N GLY A 26 -2.08 -0.90 -1.04
CA GLY A 26 -1.06 -1.16 -2.06
C GLY A 26 0.02 -2.13 -1.58
N GLN A 27 0.39 -2.08 -0.32
CA GLN A 27 1.37 -3.01 0.27
C GLN A 27 0.86 -4.44 0.26
N ALA A 28 -0.38 -4.69 0.65
CA ALA A 28 -0.98 -6.03 0.63
C ALA A 28 -1.05 -6.59 -0.80
N LEU A 29 -1.44 -5.76 -1.76
CA LEU A 29 -1.46 -6.13 -3.17
C LEU A 29 -0.06 -6.45 -3.71
N PHE A 30 0.93 -5.66 -3.30
CA PHE A 30 2.33 -5.88 -3.68
C PHE A 30 2.86 -7.19 -3.11
N GLN A 31 2.61 -7.48 -1.84
CA GLN A 31 3.01 -8.73 -1.19
C GLN A 31 2.42 -9.94 -1.88
N LYS A 32 1.16 -9.85 -2.31
CA LYS A 32 0.47 -10.96 -2.97
C LYS A 32 0.94 -11.19 -4.41
N ASN A 33 1.17 -10.13 -5.17
CA ASN A 33 1.30 -10.20 -6.62
C ASN A 33 2.71 -9.89 -7.16
N CYS A 34 3.54 -9.17 -6.42
CA CYS A 34 4.76 -8.58 -6.95
C CYS A 34 6.04 -9.11 -6.29
N VAL A 35 5.96 -9.49 -5.02
CA VAL A 35 7.11 -9.89 -4.20
C VAL A 35 7.85 -11.09 -4.78
N ARG A 36 7.15 -12.00 -5.45
CA ARG A 36 7.76 -13.20 -6.04
C ARG A 36 8.94 -12.86 -6.93
N CYS A 37 8.85 -11.82 -7.73
CA CYS A 37 9.91 -11.39 -8.63
C CYS A 37 10.67 -10.18 -8.13
N HIS A 38 9.96 -9.19 -7.58
CA HIS A 38 10.59 -7.94 -7.14
C HIS A 38 11.14 -7.97 -5.72
N GLY A 39 10.66 -8.89 -4.86
CA GLY A 39 11.01 -8.92 -3.45
C GLY A 39 10.26 -7.89 -2.62
N ALA A 40 10.21 -8.08 -1.31
CA ALA A 40 9.52 -7.18 -0.40
C ALA A 40 10.11 -5.76 -0.42
N ASN A 41 11.41 -5.64 -0.67
CA ASN A 41 12.11 -4.35 -0.78
C ASN A 41 12.21 -3.81 -2.21
N GLY A 42 11.70 -4.54 -3.21
CA GLY A 42 11.76 -4.16 -4.63
C GLY A 42 13.08 -4.48 -5.34
N LYS A 43 14.04 -5.13 -4.69
CA LYS A 43 15.41 -5.30 -5.19
C LYS A 43 15.77 -6.73 -5.62
N LYS A 44 14.86 -7.69 -5.48
CA LYS A 44 15.18 -9.12 -5.68
C LYS A 44 15.66 -9.46 -7.09
N GLY A 45 15.06 -8.88 -8.12
CA GLY A 45 15.49 -9.07 -9.50
C GLY A 45 15.29 -10.48 -10.08
N ALA A 46 14.36 -11.28 -9.53
CA ALA A 46 14.05 -12.60 -10.06
C ALA A 46 13.38 -12.49 -11.43
N ASN A 47 13.71 -13.41 -12.36
CA ASN A 47 13.17 -13.44 -13.72
C ASN A 47 13.40 -12.14 -14.51
N GLY A 48 14.49 -11.43 -14.23
CA GLY A 48 14.82 -10.17 -14.88
C GLY A 48 14.01 -8.97 -14.38
N ALA A 49 13.32 -9.10 -13.25
CA ALA A 49 12.58 -7.99 -12.65
C ALA A 49 13.52 -6.82 -12.32
N HIS A 50 13.11 -5.62 -12.70
CA HIS A 50 13.87 -4.41 -12.44
C HIS A 50 13.87 -4.08 -10.95
N ASP A 51 14.97 -3.49 -10.47
CA ASP A 51 15.04 -2.92 -9.12
C ASP A 51 14.12 -1.69 -9.06
N LEU A 52 13.04 -1.82 -8.31
CA LEU A 52 12.02 -0.76 -8.21
C LEU A 52 12.53 0.48 -7.48
N THR A 53 13.57 0.34 -6.68
CA THR A 53 14.17 1.46 -5.94
C THR A 53 15.04 2.34 -6.83
N LYS A 54 15.46 1.82 -7.99
CA LYS A 54 16.30 2.52 -8.98
C LYS A 54 15.55 2.88 -10.25
N SER A 55 14.29 2.48 -10.37
CA SER A 55 13.49 2.76 -11.57
C SER A 55 13.16 4.25 -11.68
N ASN A 56 13.35 4.80 -12.87
CA ASN A 56 12.97 6.18 -13.19
C ASN A 56 11.50 6.31 -13.63
N LEU A 57 10.75 5.20 -13.68
CA LEU A 57 9.35 5.25 -14.05
C LEU A 57 8.52 5.91 -12.96
N ASN A 58 7.76 6.92 -13.35
CA ASN A 58 6.78 7.59 -12.49
C ASN A 58 5.50 6.75 -12.36
N ALA A 59 4.52 7.28 -11.65
CA ALA A 59 3.24 6.59 -11.45
C ALA A 59 2.56 6.21 -12.76
N PHE A 60 2.59 7.09 -13.75
CA PHE A 60 1.98 6.84 -15.06
C PHE A 60 2.66 5.66 -15.79
N GLY A 61 3.98 5.67 -15.86
CA GLY A 61 4.74 4.60 -16.52
C GLY A 61 4.60 3.27 -15.81
N ARG A 62 4.61 3.25 -14.48
CA ARG A 62 4.39 2.04 -13.68
C ARG A 62 2.97 1.51 -13.85
N THR A 63 1.97 2.38 -13.88
CA THR A 63 0.57 1.98 -14.12
C THR A 63 0.43 1.29 -15.46
N TYR A 64 1.05 1.82 -16.50
CA TYR A 64 1.06 1.20 -17.83
C TYR A 64 1.67 -0.20 -17.81
N LEU A 65 2.85 -0.36 -17.19
CA LEU A 65 3.53 -1.65 -17.12
C LEU A 65 2.77 -2.68 -16.28
N VAL A 66 2.23 -2.28 -15.14
CA VAL A 66 1.44 -3.18 -14.29
C VAL A 66 0.19 -3.63 -15.02
N THR A 67 -0.48 -2.72 -15.71
CA THR A 67 -1.71 -3.03 -16.45
C THR A 67 -1.46 -3.96 -17.63
N ASN A 68 -0.44 -3.68 -18.43
CA ASN A 68 -0.20 -4.35 -19.71
C ASN A 68 0.86 -5.45 -19.65
N GLY A 69 1.71 -5.46 -18.62
CA GLY A 69 2.84 -6.37 -18.53
C GLY A 69 3.97 -6.01 -19.49
N MET A 70 5.10 -6.65 -19.30
CA MET A 70 6.25 -6.56 -20.22
C MET A 70 7.17 -7.77 -20.01
N GLY A 71 7.57 -8.44 -21.09
CA GLY A 71 8.43 -9.62 -20.98
C GLY A 71 7.84 -10.69 -20.09
N LYS A 72 8.57 -11.07 -19.01
CA LYS A 72 8.10 -12.06 -18.04
C LYS A 72 7.14 -11.49 -16.99
N MET A 73 6.99 -10.17 -16.93
CA MET A 73 6.03 -9.55 -16.05
C MET A 73 4.61 -9.69 -16.63
N PRO A 74 3.70 -10.38 -15.92
CA PRO A 74 2.35 -10.54 -16.42
C PRO A 74 1.57 -9.23 -16.42
N ALA A 75 0.54 -9.18 -17.26
CA ALA A 75 -0.40 -8.07 -17.28
C ALA A 75 -1.43 -8.26 -16.15
N PHE A 76 -1.51 -7.29 -15.25
CA PHE A 76 -2.42 -7.36 -14.09
C PHE A 76 -3.76 -6.65 -14.34
N GLY A 77 -3.95 -6.05 -15.51
CA GLY A 77 -5.15 -5.27 -15.81
C GLY A 77 -6.47 -6.06 -15.78
N LYS A 78 -6.41 -7.39 -15.91
CA LYS A 78 -7.59 -8.27 -15.79
C LYS A 78 -7.73 -8.88 -14.39
N MET A 79 -6.68 -8.82 -13.58
CA MET A 79 -6.66 -9.40 -12.22
C MET A 79 -6.89 -8.36 -11.13
N LEU A 80 -6.50 -7.14 -11.39
CA LEU A 80 -6.64 -6.00 -10.48
C LEU A 80 -7.55 -4.95 -11.10
N THR A 81 -8.37 -4.32 -10.27
CA THR A 81 -9.13 -3.15 -10.70
C THR A 81 -8.19 -1.97 -10.99
N PRO A 82 -8.61 -0.98 -11.79
CA PRO A 82 -7.81 0.22 -12.00
C PRO A 82 -7.40 0.92 -10.70
N GLU A 83 -8.27 0.92 -9.70
CA GLU A 83 -7.96 1.47 -8.39
C GLU A 83 -6.88 0.67 -7.67
N GLN A 84 -6.96 -0.67 -7.71
CA GLN A 84 -5.94 -1.52 -7.13
C GLN A 84 -4.59 -1.37 -7.83
N VAL A 85 -4.58 -1.20 -9.14
CA VAL A 85 -3.34 -0.89 -9.89
C VAL A 85 -2.73 0.42 -9.38
N GLN A 86 -3.54 1.45 -9.20
CA GLN A 86 -3.05 2.73 -8.66
C GLN A 86 -2.50 2.57 -7.23
N GLN A 87 -3.14 1.77 -6.40
CA GLN A 87 -2.70 1.51 -5.03
C GLN A 87 -1.34 0.79 -4.99
N VAL A 88 -1.17 -0.26 -5.78
CA VAL A 88 0.09 -1.01 -5.81
C VAL A 88 1.22 -0.19 -6.42
N VAL A 89 0.93 0.63 -7.43
CA VAL A 89 1.90 1.55 -8.01
C VAL A 89 2.33 2.60 -7.01
N ALA A 90 1.40 3.22 -6.29
CA ALA A 90 1.71 4.18 -5.23
C ALA A 90 2.61 3.57 -4.16
N TYR A 91 2.33 2.34 -3.74
CA TYR A 91 3.18 1.62 -2.81
C TYR A 91 4.58 1.38 -3.38
N SER A 92 4.70 0.95 -4.63
CA SER A 92 5.99 0.69 -5.27
C SER A 92 6.90 1.93 -5.32
N LEU A 93 6.31 3.12 -5.40
CA LEU A 93 7.04 4.38 -5.38
C LEU A 93 7.61 4.74 -4.01
N THR A 94 7.16 4.09 -2.94
CA THR A 94 7.68 4.30 -1.59
C THR A 94 8.94 3.46 -1.30
N LEU A 95 9.24 2.48 -2.13
CA LEU A 95 10.38 1.58 -1.93
C LEU A 95 11.71 2.32 -2.18
N LYS A 96 12.68 2.12 -1.29
CA LYS A 96 13.99 2.79 -1.33
C LYS A 96 15.13 1.82 -1.12
#